data_603159d9fcf7960736d96fb31267f2b8
#
_entry.id   603159d9fcf7960736d96fb31267f2b8
#
_cell.length_a   1.000
_cell.length_b   1.000
_cell.length_c   1.000
_cell.angle_alpha   90.00
_cell.angle_beta   90.00
_cell.angle_gamma   90.00
#
_symmetry.space_group_name_H-M   'P 1'
#
loop_
_entity.id
_entity.type
_entity.pdbx_description
1 polymer ?
#
loop_
_entity_poly.entity_id
_entity_poly.type
_entity_poly.pdbx_seq_one_letter_code
_entity_poly.pdbx_strand_id
1 'polypeptide(L)'
;MVPKNKVVITVTGIALVALFWIYWVSINPMDEKAMVKFISVQEVLQTENHERVRIGGIVADGSIILSSTNKLEVVFTLKEGDSFLPVEFIGTRPDLFKNGAEVIVEGLYQEGSFHADILQTKCASRYEGDLRDASFYNLDEIEI
;
A
#
# COMPACT_ATOMS: atom_id res chain seq x y z
N MET A 1 -25.63 -48.55 21.16
CA MET A 1 -25.24 -48.86 19.76
C MET A 1 -25.91 -47.88 18.83
N VAL A 2 -25.17 -46.98 18.19
CA VAL A 2 -25.72 -46.07 17.19
C VAL A 2 -25.99 -46.89 15.93
N PRO A 3 -27.21 -46.89 15.36
CA PRO A 3 -27.53 -47.66 14.19
C PRO A 3 -26.66 -47.24 13.01
N LYS A 4 -26.02 -48.23 12.36
CA LYS A 4 -25.05 -47.98 11.24
C LYS A 4 -25.59 -47.02 10.16
N ASN A 5 -26.91 -47.05 9.92
CA ASN A 5 -27.53 -46.17 8.94
C ASN A 5 -27.48 -44.68 9.33
N LYS A 6 -27.58 -44.37 10.63
CA LYS A 6 -27.47 -42.96 11.07
C LYS A 6 -26.06 -42.41 10.92
N VAL A 7 -25.04 -43.26 11.19
CA VAL A 7 -23.63 -42.88 11.00
C VAL A 7 -23.32 -42.63 9.52
N VAL A 8 -23.81 -43.51 8.62
CA VAL A 8 -23.61 -43.35 7.18
C VAL A 8 -24.27 -42.05 6.68
N ILE A 9 -25.51 -41.75 7.10
CA ILE A 9 -26.21 -40.55 6.69
C ILE A 9 -25.48 -39.29 7.17
N THR A 10 -24.97 -39.31 8.42
CA THR A 10 -24.23 -38.16 8.96
C THR A 10 -22.90 -37.91 8.22
N VAL A 11 -22.14 -38.97 7.96
CA VAL A 11 -20.87 -38.88 7.25
C VAL A 11 -21.10 -38.40 5.81
N THR A 12 -22.11 -38.94 5.12
CA THR A 12 -22.48 -38.50 3.76
C THR A 12 -22.90 -37.04 3.76
N GLY A 13 -23.68 -36.58 4.76
CA GLY A 13 -24.09 -35.18 4.88
C GLY A 13 -22.91 -34.24 5.07
N ILE A 14 -21.95 -34.59 5.94
CA ILE A 14 -20.74 -33.83 6.16
C ILE A 14 -19.88 -33.76 4.90
N ALA A 15 -19.73 -34.88 4.19
CA ALA A 15 -18.98 -34.94 2.93
C ALA A 15 -19.58 -34.03 1.85
N LEU A 16 -20.91 -34.02 1.70
CA LEU A 16 -21.60 -33.14 0.75
C LEU A 16 -21.43 -31.66 1.08
N VAL A 17 -21.52 -31.30 2.37
CA VAL A 17 -21.29 -29.92 2.83
C VAL A 17 -19.84 -29.49 2.57
N ALA A 18 -18.87 -30.36 2.83
CA ALA A 18 -17.46 -30.08 2.57
C ALA A 18 -17.18 -29.90 1.06
N LEU A 19 -17.74 -30.77 0.21
CA LEU A 19 -17.63 -30.64 -1.25
C LEU A 19 -18.29 -29.36 -1.77
N PHE A 20 -19.46 -29.02 -1.25
CA PHE A 20 -20.13 -27.77 -1.59
C PHE A 20 -19.30 -26.54 -1.18
N TRP A 21 -18.66 -26.58 -0.02
CA TRP A 21 -17.84 -25.47 0.45
C TRP A 21 -16.56 -25.31 -0.38
N ILE A 22 -15.89 -26.44 -0.71
CA ILE A 22 -14.73 -26.41 -1.62
C ILE A 22 -15.12 -25.87 -3.00
N TYR A 23 -16.26 -26.31 -3.54
CA TYR A 23 -16.78 -25.84 -4.81
C TYR A 23 -17.08 -24.32 -4.75
N TRP A 24 -17.72 -23.85 -3.66
CA TRP A 24 -18.02 -22.43 -3.44
C TRP A 24 -16.77 -21.57 -3.37
N VAL A 25 -15.75 -21.99 -2.62
CA VAL A 25 -14.46 -21.29 -2.49
C VAL A 25 -13.71 -21.29 -3.84
N SER A 26 -13.82 -22.36 -4.63
CA SER A 26 -13.16 -22.43 -5.94
C SER A 26 -13.79 -21.51 -6.99
N ILE A 27 -15.10 -21.24 -6.91
CA ILE A 27 -15.82 -20.33 -7.83
C ILE A 27 -15.70 -18.88 -7.38
N ASN A 28 -15.57 -18.64 -6.07
CA ASN A 28 -15.35 -17.33 -5.51
C ASN A 28 -13.91 -17.24 -4.99
N PRO A 29 -12.90 -17.14 -5.85
CA PRO A 29 -11.56 -16.86 -5.40
C PRO A 29 -11.63 -15.57 -4.57
N MET A 30 -11.13 -15.64 -3.32
CA MET A 30 -10.98 -14.44 -2.49
C MET A 30 -10.29 -13.40 -3.35
N ASP A 31 -10.95 -12.26 -3.51
CA ASP A 31 -10.53 -11.18 -4.40
C ASP A 31 -9.01 -11.05 -4.42
N GLU A 32 -8.39 -11.20 -5.58
CA GLU A 32 -6.99 -10.84 -5.84
C GLU A 32 -6.70 -9.37 -5.50
N LYS A 33 -7.74 -8.58 -5.23
CA LYS A 33 -7.66 -7.22 -4.67
C LYS A 33 -6.97 -7.13 -3.32
N ALA A 34 -6.73 -8.24 -2.61
CA ALA A 34 -6.01 -8.24 -1.34
C ALA A 34 -4.49 -8.07 -1.49
N MET A 35 -3.91 -8.25 -2.67
CA MET A 35 -2.48 -8.06 -2.93
C MET A 35 -2.25 -6.95 -3.95
N VAL A 36 -2.36 -5.70 -3.51
CA VAL A 36 -1.93 -4.56 -4.34
C VAL A 36 -0.42 -4.61 -4.48
N LYS A 37 0.07 -4.78 -5.71
CA LYS A 37 1.50 -4.86 -6.00
C LYS A 37 2.17 -3.53 -5.68
N PHE A 38 3.29 -3.57 -4.97
CA PHE A 38 4.14 -2.41 -4.74
C PHE A 38 5.13 -2.30 -5.91
N ILE A 39 5.13 -1.17 -6.61
CA ILE A 39 6.01 -0.93 -7.74
C ILE A 39 6.66 0.44 -7.63
N SER A 40 7.75 0.66 -8.37
CA SER A 40 8.46 1.94 -8.41
C SER A 40 7.79 2.94 -9.35
N VAL A 41 8.05 4.23 -9.15
CA VAL A 41 7.62 5.30 -10.08
C VAL A 41 8.14 5.03 -11.49
N GLN A 42 9.38 4.57 -11.62
CA GLN A 42 9.97 4.27 -12.93
C GLN A 42 9.24 3.11 -13.63
N GLU A 43 8.85 2.07 -12.89
CA GLU A 43 8.11 0.92 -13.45
C GLU A 43 6.72 1.35 -13.92
N VAL A 44 6.02 2.21 -13.17
CA VAL A 44 4.72 2.76 -13.59
C VAL A 44 4.80 3.55 -14.88
N LEU A 45 5.82 4.39 -15.03
CA LEU A 45 6.00 5.23 -16.21
C LEU A 45 6.33 4.41 -17.47
N GLN A 46 6.89 3.21 -17.31
CA GLN A 46 7.26 2.32 -18.43
C GLN A 46 6.15 1.33 -18.80
N THR A 47 5.20 1.11 -17.92
CA THR A 47 4.17 0.10 -18.10
C THR A 47 2.81 0.79 -18.23
N GLU A 48 2.14 0.63 -19.38
CA GLU A 48 0.72 0.98 -19.52
C GLU A 48 -0.13 -0.03 -18.73
N ASN A 49 0.04 -0.06 -17.42
CA ASN A 49 -0.66 -1.01 -16.57
C ASN A 49 -1.90 -0.33 -15.98
N HIS A 50 -3.07 -0.83 -16.37
CA HIS A 50 -4.35 -0.39 -15.82
C HIS A 50 -4.72 -1.11 -14.52
N GLU A 51 -3.76 -1.82 -13.91
CA GLU A 51 -3.97 -2.49 -12.63
C GLU A 51 -3.74 -1.53 -11.47
N ARG A 52 -4.46 -1.79 -10.39
CA ARG A 52 -4.30 -1.07 -9.13
C ARG A 52 -2.95 -1.39 -8.50
N VAL A 53 -2.17 -0.36 -8.23
CA VAL A 53 -0.80 -0.50 -7.71
C VAL A 53 -0.57 0.44 -6.53
N ARG A 54 0.46 0.13 -5.76
CA ARG A 54 0.93 0.93 -4.64
C ARG A 54 2.32 1.46 -4.95
N ILE A 55 2.53 2.76 -4.75
CA ILE A 55 3.79 3.44 -5.07
C ILE A 55 4.23 4.23 -3.85
N GLY A 56 5.53 4.18 -3.53
CA GLY A 56 6.15 5.00 -2.50
C GLY A 56 7.02 6.09 -3.10
N GLY A 57 7.16 7.21 -2.40
CA GLY A 57 8.05 8.26 -2.81
C GLY A 57 7.98 9.48 -1.89
N ILE A 58 8.65 10.53 -2.26
CA ILE A 58 8.72 11.80 -1.53
C ILE A 58 7.88 12.85 -2.28
N VAL A 59 7.08 13.60 -1.56
CA VAL A 59 6.34 14.74 -2.13
C VAL A 59 7.34 15.81 -2.55
N ALA A 60 7.40 16.14 -3.83
CA ALA A 60 8.31 17.16 -4.36
C ALA A 60 7.97 18.54 -3.79
N ASP A 61 9.00 19.32 -3.44
CA ASP A 61 8.82 20.64 -2.86
C ASP A 61 8.07 21.60 -3.79
N GLY A 62 7.09 22.30 -3.23
CA GLY A 62 6.28 23.28 -3.98
C GLY A 62 5.32 22.68 -5.01
N SER A 63 5.18 21.35 -5.06
CA SER A 63 4.30 20.69 -6.03
C SER A 63 2.85 20.53 -5.58
N ILE A 64 2.55 20.80 -4.31
CA ILE A 64 1.20 20.61 -3.76
C ILE A 64 0.28 21.73 -4.24
N ILE A 65 -0.73 21.38 -5.00
CA ILE A 65 -1.77 22.28 -5.51
C ILE A 65 -3.12 21.81 -4.95
N LEU A 66 -3.79 22.69 -4.23
CA LEU A 66 -5.12 22.44 -3.70
C LEU A 66 -6.17 22.95 -4.68
N SER A 67 -7.18 22.14 -4.95
CA SER A 67 -8.32 22.58 -5.75
C SER A 67 -9.11 23.67 -5.01
N SER A 68 -9.39 24.77 -5.69
CA SER A 68 -10.24 25.85 -5.15
C SER A 68 -11.71 25.46 -5.09
N THR A 69 -12.12 24.50 -5.90
CA THR A 69 -13.51 24.04 -6.03
C THR A 69 -13.83 22.89 -5.07
N ASN A 70 -12.88 21.98 -4.88
CA ASN A 70 -13.04 20.80 -4.02
C ASN A 70 -11.89 20.72 -3.03
N LYS A 71 -12.13 21.03 -1.76
CA LYS A 71 -11.10 21.00 -0.70
C LYS A 71 -10.52 19.60 -0.41
N LEU A 72 -11.17 18.55 -0.89
CA LEU A 72 -10.69 17.16 -0.76
C LEU A 72 -9.74 16.76 -1.89
N GLU A 73 -9.70 17.55 -2.97
CA GLU A 73 -8.87 17.26 -4.12
C GLU A 73 -7.52 17.97 -3.98
N VAL A 74 -6.46 17.21 -4.15
CA VAL A 74 -5.09 17.69 -4.14
C VAL A 74 -4.29 17.05 -5.28
N VAL A 75 -3.53 17.87 -5.99
CA VAL A 75 -2.57 17.44 -6.99
C VAL A 75 -1.17 17.72 -6.45
N PHE A 76 -0.28 16.75 -6.59
CA PHE A 76 1.12 16.88 -6.19
C PHE A 76 2.01 16.00 -7.05
N THR A 77 3.31 16.22 -7.00
CA THR A 77 4.28 15.38 -7.69
C THR A 77 4.99 14.47 -6.71
N LEU A 78 4.94 13.18 -6.98
CA LEU A 78 5.69 12.16 -6.26
C LEU A 78 7.07 12.01 -6.91
N LYS A 79 8.13 12.08 -6.10
CA LYS A 79 9.52 11.90 -6.52
C LYS A 79 10.07 10.60 -5.95
N GLU A 80 10.68 9.77 -6.80
CA GLU A 80 11.45 8.60 -6.42
C GLU A 80 12.75 8.58 -7.23
N GLY A 81 13.89 8.82 -6.57
CA GLY A 81 15.18 9.03 -7.26
C GLY A 81 15.10 10.23 -8.22
N ASP A 82 15.31 9.99 -9.50
CA ASP A 82 15.23 10.99 -10.56
C ASP A 82 13.89 10.97 -11.32
N SER A 83 12.98 10.10 -10.92
CA SER A 83 11.66 9.98 -11.55
C SER A 83 10.61 10.82 -10.83
N PHE A 84 9.71 11.44 -11.60
CA PHE A 84 8.64 12.29 -11.13
C PHE A 84 7.31 11.79 -11.68
N LEU A 85 6.31 11.69 -10.82
CA LEU A 85 4.99 11.20 -11.16
C LEU A 85 3.93 12.19 -10.66
N PRO A 86 3.12 12.80 -11.55
CA PRO A 86 1.96 13.58 -11.13
C PRO A 86 0.94 12.66 -10.45
N VAL A 87 0.44 13.08 -9.29
CA VAL A 87 -0.55 12.33 -8.50
C VAL A 87 -1.74 13.23 -8.23
N GLU A 88 -2.91 12.72 -8.52
CA GLU A 88 -4.21 13.32 -8.18
C GLU A 88 -4.84 12.49 -7.06
N PHE A 89 -5.12 13.11 -5.95
CA PHE A 89 -5.75 12.46 -4.81
C PHE A 89 -7.04 13.15 -4.42
N ILE A 90 -8.10 12.38 -4.23
CA ILE A 90 -9.39 12.85 -3.74
C ILE A 90 -9.70 12.14 -2.42
N GLY A 91 -9.59 12.87 -1.33
CA GLY A 91 -9.87 12.33 0.00
C GLY A 91 -9.36 13.20 1.14
N THR A 92 -9.50 12.68 2.36
CA THR A 92 -8.98 13.35 3.54
C THR A 92 -7.45 13.21 3.58
N ARG A 93 -6.75 14.33 3.61
CA ARG A 93 -5.30 14.36 3.67
C ARG A 93 -4.82 13.99 5.08
N PRO A 94 -3.78 13.14 5.20
CA PRO A 94 -3.13 12.91 6.49
C PRO A 94 -2.51 14.19 7.07
N ASP A 95 -2.47 14.31 8.39
CA ASP A 95 -1.92 15.51 9.07
C ASP A 95 -0.44 15.77 8.74
N LEU A 96 0.31 14.70 8.46
CA LEU A 96 1.74 14.78 8.10
C LEU A 96 2.00 14.99 6.61
N PHE A 97 0.96 15.17 5.80
CA PHE A 97 1.10 15.43 4.37
C PHE A 97 1.59 16.85 4.12
N LYS A 98 2.84 16.96 3.66
CA LYS A 98 3.53 18.22 3.38
C LYS A 98 4.64 18.03 2.34
N ASN A 99 5.23 19.11 1.88
CA ASN A 99 6.43 19.07 1.04
C ASN A 99 7.55 18.28 1.74
N GLY A 100 8.23 17.40 0.99
CA GLY A 100 9.30 16.56 1.51
C GLY A 100 8.83 15.37 2.35
N ALA A 101 7.52 15.18 2.56
CA ALA A 101 7.02 14.01 3.27
C ALA A 101 7.17 12.74 2.43
N GLU A 102 7.58 11.64 3.05
CA GLU A 102 7.53 10.32 2.43
C GLU A 102 6.09 9.78 2.50
N VAL A 103 5.55 9.42 1.34
CA VAL A 103 4.18 8.95 1.21
C VAL A 103 4.09 7.65 0.43
N ILE A 104 3.01 6.93 0.67
CA ILE A 104 2.58 5.80 -0.14
C ILE A 104 1.22 6.14 -0.71
N VAL A 105 1.08 6.02 -2.01
CA VAL A 105 -0.17 6.20 -2.74
C VAL A 105 -0.61 4.88 -3.34
N GLU A 106 -1.91 4.64 -3.36
CA GLU A 106 -2.52 3.47 -3.99
C GLU A 106 -3.63 3.93 -4.92
N GLY A 107 -3.63 3.39 -6.13
CA GLY A 107 -4.58 3.79 -7.16
C GLY A 107 -4.22 3.24 -8.54
N LEU A 108 -4.60 3.98 -9.58
CA LEU A 108 -4.46 3.61 -10.98
C LEU A 108 -3.65 4.68 -11.72
N TYR A 109 -2.76 4.25 -12.60
CA TYR A 109 -2.07 5.14 -13.53
C TYR A 109 -2.86 5.24 -14.83
N GLN A 110 -3.28 6.45 -15.20
CA GLN A 110 -4.06 6.72 -16.40
C GLN A 110 -3.69 8.08 -16.97
N GLU A 111 -3.64 8.19 -18.29
CA GLU A 111 -3.48 9.47 -19.01
C GLU A 111 -2.30 10.35 -18.56
N GLY A 112 -1.23 9.73 -18.06
CA GLY A 112 -0.02 10.45 -17.62
C GLY A 112 -0.04 10.94 -16.17
N SER A 113 -1.13 10.71 -15.42
CA SER A 113 -1.24 10.99 -13.99
C SER A 113 -1.63 9.74 -13.19
N PHE A 114 -1.31 9.73 -11.90
CA PHE A 114 -1.66 8.67 -10.99
C PHE A 114 -2.87 9.08 -10.15
N HIS A 115 -3.99 8.44 -10.40
CA HIS A 115 -5.23 8.68 -9.66
C HIS A 115 -5.24 7.86 -8.38
N ALA A 116 -4.86 8.49 -7.27
CA ALA A 116 -4.81 7.86 -5.96
C ALA A 116 -6.14 8.01 -5.22
N ASP A 117 -6.61 6.95 -4.64
CA ASP A 117 -7.75 6.92 -3.70
C ASP A 117 -7.32 6.62 -2.26
N ILE A 118 -6.10 6.15 -2.06
CA ILE A 118 -5.47 6.02 -0.74
C ILE A 118 -4.16 6.80 -0.72
N LEU A 119 -4.00 7.64 0.29
CA LEU A 119 -2.78 8.39 0.59
C LEU A 119 -2.38 8.16 2.04
N GLN A 120 -1.18 7.64 2.25
CA GLN A 120 -0.61 7.37 3.56
C GLN A 120 0.75 8.08 3.68
N THR A 121 1.02 8.70 4.82
CA THR A 121 2.32 9.29 5.13
C THR A 121 3.12 8.35 6.03
N LYS A 122 4.40 8.17 5.74
CA LYS A 122 5.32 7.50 6.64
C LYS A 122 5.83 8.49 7.69
N CYS A 123 5.77 8.11 8.97
CA CYS A 123 6.42 8.88 10.03
C CYS A 123 7.92 8.56 10.02
N ALA A 124 8.75 9.49 9.57
CA ALA A 124 10.22 9.35 9.53
C ALA A 124 10.89 9.29 10.91
N SER A 125 10.14 9.39 12.01
CA SER A 125 10.68 9.81 13.30
C SER A 125 11.12 8.70 14.26
N ARG A 126 11.37 7.46 13.82
CA ARG A 126 11.78 6.42 14.78
C ARG A 126 13.08 5.68 14.48
N TYR A 127 13.71 5.88 13.33
CA TYR A 127 14.93 5.15 12.98
C TYR A 127 16.17 6.02 12.75
N GLU A 128 16.03 7.34 12.64
CA GLU A 128 17.19 8.24 12.48
C GLU A 128 17.84 8.68 13.81
N GLY A 129 17.14 8.53 14.94
CA GLY A 129 17.67 8.85 16.26
C GLY A 129 18.77 7.91 16.76
N ASP A 130 18.73 6.65 16.34
CA ASP A 130 19.58 5.60 16.94
C ASP A 130 20.93 5.43 16.23
N LEU A 131 21.05 5.91 14.99
CA LEU A 131 22.32 5.83 14.24
C LEU A 131 23.21 7.07 14.37
N ARG A 132 22.68 8.20 14.83
CA ARG A 132 23.49 9.39 15.10
C ARG A 132 24.14 9.38 16.48
N ASP A 133 23.54 8.70 17.45
CA ASP A 133 24.12 8.57 18.79
C ASP A 133 25.26 7.56 18.86
N ALA A 134 25.37 6.65 17.90
CA ALA A 134 26.45 5.67 17.84
C ALA A 134 27.81 6.28 17.41
N SER A 135 27.83 7.52 16.91
CA SER A 135 29.07 8.21 16.50
C SER A 135 29.73 9.01 17.62
N PHE A 136 29.12 9.09 18.81
CA PHE A 136 29.68 9.82 19.96
C PHE A 136 30.39 8.96 21.00
N TYR A 137 30.43 7.64 20.81
CA TYR A 137 31.32 6.82 21.63
C TYR A 137 32.72 6.83 21.02
N ASN A 138 33.48 7.87 21.35
CA ASN A 138 34.93 7.90 21.17
C ASN A 138 35.55 6.73 21.94
N LEU A 139 36.15 5.80 21.19
CA LEU A 139 36.92 4.68 21.70
C LEU A 139 38.36 5.11 22.17
N ASP A 140 38.53 6.37 22.51
CA ASP A 140 39.86 6.92 22.89
C ASP A 140 40.13 6.98 24.40
N GLU A 141 39.35 6.24 25.20
CA GLU A 141 39.61 6.24 26.66
C GLU A 141 39.64 4.83 27.25
N ILE A 142 40.49 3.96 26.69
CA ILE A 142 41.04 2.81 27.44
C ILE A 142 42.55 2.77 27.17
N GLU A 143 43.25 3.71 27.75
CA GLU A 143 44.63 3.47 28.16
C GLU A 143 44.63 3.17 29.65
N ILE A 144 44.92 1.94 30.00
CA ILE A 144 45.93 1.51 31.02
C ILE A 144 46.04 0.00 30.89
#